data_299dce0a2bdeaa67a3ee9033a44d181d
#
_entry.id   299dce0a2bdeaa67a3ee9033a44d181d
#
_cell.length_a   1.000
_cell.length_b   1.000
_cell.length_c   1.000
_cell.angle_alpha   90.00
_cell.angle_beta   90.00
_cell.angle_gamma   90.00
#
_symmetry.space_group_name_H-M   'P 1'
#
loop_
_entity.id
_entity.type
_entity.pdbx_description
1 polymer ?
#
loop_
_entity_poly.entity_id
_entity_poly.type
_entity_poly.pdbx_seq_one_letter_code
_entity_poly.pdbx_strand_id
1 'polypeptide(L)' 'MDLKQKLEEAKAKRKEIVDQVNAVADEIDNLRQQRQALLQEALRFDGEVRTLETLVKEEKEK' A
#
# COMPACT_ATOMS: atom_id res chain seq x y z
N MET A 1 -23.29 28.81 29.81
CA MET A 1 -22.20 28.15 29.11
C MET A 1 -21.88 26.84 29.82
N ASP A 2 -22.05 25.73 29.12
CA ASP A 2 -21.89 24.44 29.74
C ASP A 2 -20.53 23.83 29.35
N LEU A 3 -19.58 23.93 30.27
CA LEU A 3 -18.23 23.39 30.05
C LEU A 3 -18.25 21.88 29.93
N LYS A 4 -19.18 21.24 30.65
CA LYS A 4 -19.33 19.79 30.60
C LYS A 4 -19.77 19.34 29.21
N GLN A 5 -20.70 20.05 28.62
CA GLN A 5 -21.17 19.76 27.27
C GLN A 5 -20.08 19.96 26.24
N LYS A 6 -19.30 21.04 26.38
CA LYS A 6 -18.16 21.27 25.50
C LYS A 6 -17.10 20.19 25.61
N LEU A 7 -16.88 19.70 26.82
CA LEU A 7 -15.95 18.61 27.06
C LEU A 7 -16.43 17.34 26.34
N GLU A 8 -17.69 17.01 26.44
CA GLU A 8 -18.26 15.84 25.79
C GLU A 8 -18.16 15.94 24.27
N GLU A 9 -18.44 17.11 23.72
CA GLU A 9 -18.33 17.36 22.29
C GLU A 9 -16.88 17.20 21.81
N ALA A 10 -15.94 17.73 22.60
CA ALA A 10 -14.51 17.62 22.26
C ALA A 10 -14.04 16.17 22.32
N LYS A 11 -14.53 15.41 23.29
CA LYS A 11 -14.19 13.97 23.41
C LYS A 11 -14.74 13.19 22.21
N ALA A 12 -15.96 13.50 21.79
CA ALA A 12 -16.57 12.84 20.64
C ALA A 12 -15.80 13.13 19.35
N LYS A 13 -15.39 14.38 19.17
CA LYS A 13 -14.59 14.77 18.00
C LYS A 13 -13.22 14.12 18.04
N ARG A 14 -12.60 14.06 19.22
CA ARG A 14 -11.30 13.41 19.38
C ARG A 14 -11.38 11.94 18.98
N LYS A 15 -12.41 11.24 19.44
CA LYS A 15 -12.61 9.84 19.12
C LYS A 15 -12.79 9.65 17.61
N GLU A 16 -13.59 10.49 16.98
CA GLU A 16 -13.84 10.45 15.55
C GLU A 16 -12.53 10.60 14.76
N ILE A 17 -11.72 11.57 15.15
CA ILE A 17 -10.43 11.79 14.48
C ILE A 17 -9.48 10.62 14.70
N VAL A 18 -9.42 10.08 15.92
CA VAL A 18 -8.57 8.92 16.21
C VAL A 18 -9.01 7.71 15.38
N ASP A 19 -10.32 7.50 15.25
CA ASP A 19 -10.84 6.41 14.43
C ASP A 19 -10.44 6.58 12.97
N GLN A 20 -10.46 7.81 12.46
CA GLN A 20 -10.02 8.11 11.09
C GLN A 20 -8.52 7.84 10.92
N VAL A 21 -7.72 8.25 11.90
CA VAL A 21 -6.27 7.99 11.88
C VAL A 21 -5.99 6.49 11.81
N ASN A 22 -6.70 5.71 12.61
CA ASN A 22 -6.53 4.25 12.62
C ASN A 22 -6.96 3.62 11.31
N ALA A 23 -8.06 4.10 10.72
CA ALA A 23 -8.52 3.61 9.42
C ALA A 23 -7.50 3.88 8.32
N VAL A 24 -6.92 5.07 8.32
CA VAL A 24 -5.87 5.43 7.34
C VAL A 24 -4.63 4.58 7.55
N ALA A 25 -4.25 4.33 8.80
CA ALA A 25 -3.09 3.49 9.10
C ALA A 25 -3.28 2.07 8.56
N ASP A 26 -4.48 1.49 8.72
CA ASP A 26 -4.80 0.18 8.17
C ASP A 26 -4.73 0.17 6.65
N GLU A 27 -5.21 1.24 6.03
CA GLU A 27 -5.16 1.40 4.58
C GLU A 27 -3.72 1.45 4.07
N ILE A 28 -2.86 2.17 4.79
CA ILE A 28 -1.44 2.25 4.44
C ILE A 28 -0.80 0.86 4.51
N ASP A 29 -1.11 0.08 5.54
CA ASP A 29 -0.57 -1.27 5.68
C ASP A 29 -1.03 -2.17 4.53
N ASN A 30 -2.29 -2.09 4.16
CA ASN A 30 -2.83 -2.86 3.04
C ASN A 30 -2.14 -2.48 1.73
N LEU A 31 -1.93 -1.19 1.51
CA LEU A 31 -1.26 -0.71 0.30
C LEU A 31 0.20 -1.15 0.26
N ARG A 32 0.87 -1.17 1.39
CA ARG A 32 2.25 -1.67 1.48
C ARG A 32 2.34 -3.15 1.10
N GLN A 33 1.38 -3.95 1.56
CA GLN A 33 1.33 -5.37 1.23
C GLN A 33 1.08 -5.58 -0.26
N GLN A 34 0.16 -4.82 -0.84
CA GLN A 34 -0.11 -4.86 -2.27
C GLN A 34 1.12 -4.47 -3.09
N ARG A 35 1.80 -3.42 -2.66
CA ARG A 35 3.01 -2.96 -3.31
C ARG A 35 4.08 -4.05 -3.33
N GLN A 36 4.26 -4.71 -2.19
CA GLN A 36 5.26 -5.77 -2.08
C GLN A 36 4.93 -6.94 -3.00
N ALA A 37 3.65 -7.35 -3.04
CA ALA A 37 3.22 -8.42 -3.93
C ALA A 37 3.45 -8.07 -5.40
N LEU A 38 3.14 -6.84 -5.77
CA LEU A 38 3.34 -6.37 -7.15
C LEU A 38 4.83 -6.30 -7.50
N LEU A 39 5.67 -5.89 -6.55
CA LEU A 39 7.11 -5.86 -6.77
C LEU A 39 7.66 -7.26 -7.02
N GLN A 40 7.18 -8.26 -6.29
CA GLN A 40 7.60 -9.64 -6.49
C GLN A 40 7.17 -10.15 -7.86
N GLU A 41 5.96 -9.81 -8.29
CA GLU A 41 5.50 -10.15 -9.62
C GLU A 41 6.35 -9.48 -10.70
N ALA A 42 6.68 -8.21 -10.51
CA ALA A 42 7.51 -7.47 -11.45
C ALA A 42 8.90 -8.10 -11.57
N LEU A 43 9.49 -8.53 -10.45
CA LEU A 43 10.78 -9.20 -10.46
C LEU A 43 10.73 -10.53 -11.20
N ARG A 44 9.64 -11.28 -11.01
CA ARG A 44 9.45 -12.55 -11.71
C ARG A 44 9.37 -12.33 -13.22
N PHE A 45 8.56 -11.36 -13.65
CA PHE A 45 8.43 -11.05 -15.07
C PHE A 45 9.70 -10.45 -15.66
N ASP A 46 10.44 -9.68 -14.86
CA ASP A 46 11.74 -9.16 -15.29
C ASP A 46 12.69 -10.32 -15.62
N GLY A 47 12.70 -11.35 -14.77
CA GLY A 47 13.47 -12.56 -15.03
C GLY A 47 13.05 -13.26 -16.31
N GLU A 48 11.74 -13.38 -16.55
CA GLU A 48 11.21 -13.96 -17.78
C GLU A 48 11.63 -13.16 -19.01
N VAL A 49 11.51 -11.83 -18.91
CA VAL A 49 11.89 -10.94 -20.01
C VAL A 49 13.37 -11.12 -20.35
N ARG A 50 14.22 -11.14 -19.35
CA ARG A 50 15.67 -11.32 -19.57
C ARG A 50 15.99 -12.66 -20.22
N THR A 51 15.34 -13.71 -19.76
CA THR A 51 15.52 -15.04 -20.32
C THR A 51 15.09 -15.07 -21.78
N LEU A 52 13.92 -14.52 -22.10
CA LEU A 52 13.42 -14.50 -23.47
C LEU A 52 14.26 -13.61 -24.38
N GLU A 53 14.75 -12.48 -23.86
CA GLU A 53 15.65 -11.62 -24.63
C GLU A 53 16.93 -12.35 -25.01
N THR A 54 17.48 -13.12 -24.07
CA THR A 54 18.69 -13.92 -24.34
C THR A 54 18.41 -14.98 -25.40
N LEU A 55 17.28 -15.67 -25.30
CA LEU A 55 16.92 -16.71 -26.29
C LEU A 55 16.69 -16.12 -27.68
N VAL A 56 16.02 -14.97 -27.74
CA VAL A 56 15.79 -14.29 -29.01
C VAL A 56 17.13 -13.88 -29.64
N LYS A 57 18.05 -13.38 -28.83
CA LYS A 57 19.38 -12.98 -29.30
C LYS A 57 20.15 -14.19 -29.84
N GLU A 58 20.11 -15.30 -29.13
CA GLU A 58 20.77 -16.54 -29.58
C GLU A 58 20.18 -17.03 -30.88
N GLU A 59 18.87 -16.95 -31.05
CA GLU A 59 18.17 -17.35 -32.25
C GLU A 59 18.62 -16.51 -33.43
N LYS A 60 18.80 -15.22 -33.24
CA LYS A 60 19.24 -14.30 -34.31
C LYS A 60 20.70 -14.53 -34.69
N GLU A 61 21.53 -15.03 -33.81
CA GLU A 61 22.93 -15.29 -34.09
C GLU A 61 23.17 -16.60 -34.86
N LYS A 62 22.14 -17.44 -34.88
CA LYS A 62 22.19 -18.67 -35.67
C LYS A 62 21.83 -18.34 -37.14
#